data_73b8f91a7f879b06c471b20f3e8b9eb7
#
_entry.id   73b8f91a7f879b06c471b20f3e8b9eb7
#
_cell.length_a   1.000
_cell.length_b   1.000
_cell.length_c   1.000
_cell.angle_alpha   90.00
_cell.angle_beta   90.00
_cell.angle_gamma   90.00
#
_symmetry.space_group_name_H-M   'P 1'
#
loop_
_entity.id
_entity.type
_entity.pdbx_description
1 polymer ?
#
loop_
_entity_poly.entity_id
_entity_poly.type
_entity_poly.pdbx_seq_one_letter_code
_entity_poly.pdbx_strand_id
1 'polypeptide(L)'
;IVAPEYGWNDYAGLDVRGKVVLVLVNDPGFATQDPALFRGNTMTYYGRWTYKFEEALRQGAAALFVIHETAPAAYPWAVVRNGAAQPQFDLVLEDPASQRVLVRRWREVGQRRGIGHGSNLTTH
;
A
#
# COMPACT_ATOMS: atom_id res chain seq x y z
N ILE A 1 6.25 -1.53 7.98
CA ILE A 1 7.10 -0.35 8.32
C ILE A 1 8.28 -0.82 9.14
N VAL A 2 9.47 -0.24 8.90
CA VAL A 2 10.65 -0.35 9.74
C VAL A 2 11.06 1.07 10.10
N ALA A 3 10.85 1.47 11.35
CA ALA A 3 11.09 2.82 11.85
C ALA A 3 11.81 2.73 13.20
N PRO A 4 13.16 2.60 13.19
CA PRO A 4 13.95 2.37 14.39
C PRO A 4 13.80 3.45 15.45
N GLU A 5 13.60 4.71 15.03
CA GLU A 5 13.42 5.85 15.92
C GLU A 5 12.14 5.78 16.76
N TYR A 6 11.15 4.98 16.31
CA TYR A 6 9.94 4.66 17.06
C TYR A 6 10.00 3.26 17.69
N GLY A 7 11.10 2.54 17.56
CA GLY A 7 11.21 1.13 17.96
C GLY A 7 10.25 0.21 17.21
N TRP A 8 9.81 0.61 16.00
CA TRP A 8 8.78 -0.07 15.24
C TRP A 8 9.35 -0.91 14.11
N ASN A 9 8.94 -2.17 14.02
CA ASN A 9 9.32 -3.06 12.91
C ASN A 9 8.23 -4.11 12.66
N ASP A 10 7.40 -3.88 11.63
CA ASP A 10 6.35 -4.83 11.22
C ASP A 10 6.90 -6.12 10.59
N TYR A 11 8.17 -6.12 10.19
CA TYR A 11 8.81 -7.29 9.58
C TYR A 11 9.59 -8.13 10.59
N ALA A 12 9.64 -7.72 11.86
CA ALA A 12 10.40 -8.46 12.88
C ALA A 12 9.94 -9.92 12.99
N GLY A 13 10.86 -10.86 12.79
CA GLY A 13 10.57 -12.28 12.84
C GLY A 13 9.82 -12.84 11.62
N LEU A 14 9.57 -12.03 10.58
CA LEU A 14 8.92 -12.47 9.36
C LEU A 14 9.92 -12.63 8.22
N ASP A 15 9.91 -13.78 7.55
CA ASP A 15 10.59 -13.94 6.26
C ASP A 15 9.58 -13.72 5.13
N VAL A 16 9.68 -12.57 4.47
CA VAL A 16 8.81 -12.19 3.35
C VAL A 16 9.48 -12.33 1.99
N ARG A 17 10.69 -12.85 1.92
CA ARG A 17 11.43 -13.04 0.66
C ARG A 17 10.65 -13.92 -0.29
N GLY A 18 10.45 -13.42 -1.51
CA GLY A 18 9.68 -14.10 -2.55
C GLY A 18 8.17 -14.19 -2.29
N LYS A 19 7.65 -13.57 -1.22
CA LYS A 19 6.24 -13.60 -0.86
C LYS A 19 5.51 -12.33 -1.30
N VAL A 20 4.19 -12.42 -1.34
CA VAL A 20 3.30 -11.27 -1.52
C VAL A 20 2.98 -10.67 -0.16
N VAL A 21 3.20 -9.37 -0.01
CA VAL A 21 2.92 -8.63 1.22
C VAL A 21 1.70 -7.75 1.03
N LEU A 22 0.82 -7.73 2.01
CA LEU A 22 -0.37 -6.90 2.07
C LEU A 22 -0.24 -5.92 3.23
N VAL A 23 -0.34 -4.62 2.96
CA VAL A 23 -0.15 -3.56 3.96
C VAL A 23 -1.24 -2.52 3.90
N LEU A 24 -1.46 -1.82 5.00
CA LEU A 24 -2.36 -0.67 5.08
C LEU A 24 -1.66 0.59 4.57
N VAL A 25 -2.42 1.51 3.99
CA VAL A 25 -1.97 2.89 3.77
C VAL A 25 -1.87 3.60 5.12
N ASN A 26 -1.09 4.67 5.17
CA ASN A 26 -0.76 5.42 6.38
C ASN A 26 0.17 4.64 7.34
N ASP A 27 0.41 5.21 8.51
CA ASP A 27 1.28 4.68 9.55
C ASP A 27 0.50 4.46 10.86
N PRO A 28 1.09 3.79 11.85
CA PRO A 28 0.39 3.46 13.09
C PRO A 28 -0.14 4.66 13.87
N GLY A 29 0.45 5.84 13.67
CA GLY A 29 0.00 7.06 14.33
C GLY A 29 -1.46 7.41 14.00
N PHE A 30 -1.90 7.16 12.76
CA PHE A 30 -3.29 7.40 12.37
C PHE A 30 -4.28 6.56 13.18
N ALA A 31 -3.98 5.29 13.40
CA ALA A 31 -4.88 4.41 14.16
C ALA A 31 -4.90 4.70 15.66
N THR A 32 -3.74 5.06 16.21
CA THR A 32 -3.58 5.30 17.65
C THR A 32 -3.95 6.73 18.06
N GLN A 33 -3.88 7.68 17.13
CA GLN A 33 -4.05 9.12 17.37
C GLN A 33 -3.04 9.69 18.38
N ASP A 34 -1.98 8.94 18.69
CA ASP A 34 -0.94 9.36 19.63
C ASP A 34 0.08 10.27 18.91
N PRO A 35 0.19 11.54 19.26
CA PRO A 35 1.13 12.46 18.62
C PRO A 35 2.60 12.10 18.84
N ALA A 36 2.92 11.30 19.85
CA ALA A 36 4.26 10.79 20.08
C ALA A 36 4.62 9.63 19.14
N LEU A 37 3.61 8.96 18.56
CA LEU A 37 3.81 7.84 17.65
C LEU A 37 3.50 8.28 16.21
N PHE A 38 4.51 8.33 15.35
CA PHE A 38 4.40 8.75 13.94
C PHE A 38 3.64 10.07 13.73
N ARG A 39 3.71 11.01 14.71
CA ARG A 39 3.01 12.30 14.70
C ARG A 39 1.48 12.21 14.65
N GLY A 40 0.89 11.14 15.18
CA GLY A 40 -0.56 10.97 15.27
C GLY A 40 -1.25 10.99 13.90
N ASN A 41 -2.20 11.91 13.71
CA ASN A 41 -2.96 12.05 12.46
C ASN A 41 -2.14 12.49 11.24
N THR A 42 -0.95 13.04 11.45
CA THR A 42 -0.12 13.52 10.35
C THR A 42 0.60 12.36 9.70
N MET A 43 0.26 12.06 8.46
CA MET A 43 0.95 11.01 7.72
C MET A 43 2.44 11.35 7.58
N THR A 44 3.30 10.50 8.12
CA THR A 44 4.74 10.58 7.92
C THR A 44 5.15 9.96 6.59
N TYR A 45 6.45 9.97 6.25
CA TYR A 45 6.94 9.25 5.06
C TYR A 45 6.64 7.74 5.13
N TYR A 46 6.68 7.16 6.32
CA TYR A 46 6.35 5.74 6.55
C TYR A 46 4.92 5.36 6.18
N GLY A 47 3.99 6.30 6.27
CA GLY A 47 2.59 6.12 5.89
C GLY A 47 2.34 6.11 4.39
N ARG A 48 3.28 6.65 3.61
CA ARG A 48 3.13 6.79 2.16
C ARG A 48 3.30 5.44 1.46
N TRP A 49 2.51 5.24 0.43
CA TRP A 49 2.62 4.04 -0.41
C TRP A 49 4.00 3.89 -1.07
N THR A 50 4.68 5.00 -1.41
CA THR A 50 6.04 4.98 -1.93
C THR A 50 6.99 4.27 -0.97
N TYR A 51 6.99 4.66 0.31
CA TYR A 51 7.80 3.99 1.33
C TYR A 51 7.44 2.49 1.45
N LYS A 52 6.14 2.15 1.40
CA LYS A 52 5.70 0.75 1.50
C LYS A 52 6.32 -0.13 0.41
N PHE A 53 6.39 0.39 -0.83
CA PHE A 53 7.04 -0.31 -1.93
C PHE A 53 8.55 -0.43 -1.73
N GLU A 54 9.20 0.65 -1.32
CA GLU A 54 10.65 0.66 -1.05
C GLU A 54 11.02 -0.34 0.05
N GLU A 55 10.25 -0.37 1.14
CA GLU A 55 10.51 -1.28 2.24
C GLU A 55 10.26 -2.74 1.86
N ALA A 56 9.18 -3.03 1.16
CA ALA A 56 8.92 -4.39 0.66
C ALA A 56 10.06 -4.89 -0.25
N LEU A 57 10.62 -4.00 -1.06
CA LEU A 57 11.80 -4.32 -1.88
C LEU A 57 13.00 -4.65 -0.99
N ARG A 58 13.32 -3.80 -0.01
CA ARG A 58 14.43 -4.04 0.93
C ARG A 58 14.30 -5.37 1.65
N GLN A 59 13.07 -5.78 1.96
CA GLN A 59 12.74 -7.05 2.60
C GLN A 59 12.71 -8.25 1.62
N GLY A 60 12.91 -8.01 0.31
CA GLY A 60 12.95 -9.06 -0.70
C GLY A 60 11.58 -9.63 -1.09
N ALA A 61 10.48 -8.93 -0.83
CA ALA A 61 9.15 -9.37 -1.22
C ALA A 61 9.02 -9.45 -2.76
N ALA A 62 8.26 -10.44 -3.25
CA ALA A 62 7.97 -10.60 -4.66
C ALA A 62 6.92 -9.63 -5.18
N ALA A 63 5.99 -9.21 -4.31
CA ALA A 63 4.97 -8.21 -4.64
C ALA A 63 4.44 -7.55 -3.37
N LEU A 64 3.87 -6.35 -3.53
CA LEU A 64 3.19 -5.62 -2.48
C LEU A 64 1.81 -5.15 -2.94
N PHE A 65 0.80 -5.32 -2.08
CA PHE A 65 -0.50 -4.70 -2.22
C PHE A 65 -0.72 -3.71 -1.07
N VAL A 66 -1.09 -2.48 -1.41
CA VAL A 66 -1.49 -1.49 -0.41
C VAL A 66 -3.01 -1.43 -0.34
N ILE A 67 -3.55 -1.68 0.84
CA ILE A 67 -4.97 -1.49 1.14
C ILE A 67 -5.21 0.00 1.26
N HIS A 68 -6.08 0.52 0.38
CA HIS A 68 -6.46 1.93 0.39
C HIS A 68 -7.77 2.11 1.14
N GLU A 69 -7.76 3.01 2.11
CA GLU A 69 -8.95 3.54 2.77
C GLU A 69 -8.91 5.06 2.67
N THR A 70 -10.06 5.67 2.33
CA THR A 70 -10.12 7.11 2.04
C THR A 70 -9.70 7.97 3.22
N ALA A 71 -10.14 7.64 4.43
CA ALA A 71 -9.82 8.44 5.61
C ALA A 71 -8.32 8.37 5.96
N PRO A 72 -7.68 7.18 6.11
CA PRO A 72 -6.25 7.09 6.34
C PRO A 72 -5.41 7.66 5.20
N ALA A 73 -5.84 7.49 3.95
CA ALA A 73 -5.10 8.01 2.80
C ALA A 73 -5.19 9.53 2.66
N ALA A 74 -6.26 10.13 3.20
CA ALA A 74 -6.63 11.54 3.03
C ALA A 74 -6.99 11.94 1.59
N TYR A 75 -7.30 10.95 0.72
CA TYR A 75 -7.80 11.17 -0.63
C TYR A 75 -8.66 9.98 -1.09
N PRO A 76 -9.64 10.21 -2.00
CA PRO A 76 -10.54 9.16 -2.46
C PRO A 76 -9.85 8.20 -3.44
N TRP A 77 -10.41 7.00 -3.58
CA TRP A 77 -9.95 5.98 -4.53
C TRP A 77 -9.80 6.49 -5.97
N ALA A 78 -10.61 7.46 -6.37
CA ALA A 78 -10.54 8.06 -7.71
C ALA A 78 -9.13 8.59 -8.04
N VAL A 79 -8.40 9.10 -7.06
CA VAL A 79 -7.02 9.58 -7.24
C VAL A 79 -6.10 8.44 -7.64
N VAL A 80 -6.20 7.30 -6.95
CA VAL A 80 -5.43 6.09 -7.25
C VAL A 80 -5.74 5.57 -8.65
N ARG A 81 -7.05 5.44 -8.96
CA ARG A 81 -7.52 4.96 -10.26
C ARG A 81 -7.05 5.84 -11.40
N ASN A 82 -7.18 7.15 -11.25
CA ASN A 82 -6.79 8.09 -12.29
C ASN A 82 -5.27 8.12 -12.47
N GLY A 83 -4.49 8.05 -11.38
CA GLY A 83 -3.05 7.94 -11.46
C GLY A 83 -2.58 6.65 -12.15
N ALA A 84 -3.28 5.54 -11.92
CA ALA A 84 -2.94 4.26 -12.55
C ALA A 84 -3.33 4.22 -14.05
N ALA A 85 -4.27 5.05 -14.48
CA ALA A 85 -4.73 5.12 -15.87
C ALA A 85 -3.85 6.02 -16.77
N GLN A 86 -2.91 6.76 -16.18
CA GLN A 86 -2.03 7.67 -16.90
C GLN A 86 -0.61 7.08 -17.00
N PRO A 87 0.12 7.41 -18.08
CA PRO A 87 1.56 7.12 -18.14
C PRO A 87 2.27 7.73 -16.94
N GLN A 88 3.13 6.94 -16.31
CA GLN A 88 3.95 7.38 -15.20
C GLN A 88 5.40 7.43 -15.67
N PHE A 89 6.08 8.52 -15.32
CA PHE A 89 7.51 8.66 -15.56
C PHE A 89 8.26 8.25 -14.29
N ASP A 90 9.37 7.56 -14.48
CA ASP A 90 10.25 7.18 -13.40
C ASP A 90 11.71 7.33 -13.86
N LEU A 91 12.64 7.33 -12.90
CA LEU A 91 14.05 7.35 -13.21
C LEU A 91 14.46 5.98 -13.78
N VAL A 92 15.27 6.01 -14.82
CA VAL A 92 15.94 4.81 -15.30
C VAL A 92 17.07 4.50 -14.34
N LEU A 93 16.93 3.41 -13.59
CA LEU A 93 17.96 2.94 -12.67
C LEU A 93 18.93 2.04 -13.41
N GLU A 94 20.23 2.15 -13.07
CA GLU A 94 21.28 1.32 -13.69
C GLU A 94 21.09 -0.17 -13.39
N ASP A 95 20.52 -0.50 -12.21
CA ASP A 95 20.19 -1.88 -11.85
C ASP A 95 18.73 -2.21 -12.15
N PRO A 96 18.46 -3.07 -13.17
CA PRO A 96 17.10 -3.50 -13.50
C PRO A 96 16.39 -4.25 -12.36
N ALA A 97 17.12 -4.82 -11.40
CA ALA A 97 16.53 -5.48 -10.23
C ALA A 97 15.86 -4.46 -9.31
N SER A 98 16.36 -3.24 -9.24
CA SER A 98 15.77 -2.15 -8.49
C SER A 98 14.43 -1.66 -9.07
N GLN A 99 14.15 -1.96 -10.36
CA GLN A 99 12.91 -1.59 -11.03
C GLN A 99 11.76 -2.60 -10.81
N ARG A 100 12.07 -3.82 -10.35
CA ARG A 100 11.09 -4.93 -10.30
C ARG A 100 9.94 -4.75 -9.29
N VAL A 101 10.06 -3.80 -8.38
CA VAL A 101 9.03 -3.59 -7.33
C VAL A 101 7.99 -2.55 -7.72
N LEU A 102 8.07 -1.97 -8.90
CA LEU A 102 7.12 -0.96 -9.37
C LEU A 102 5.85 -1.54 -10.00
N VAL A 103 5.50 -2.80 -9.74
CA VAL A 103 4.17 -3.31 -10.09
C VAL A 103 3.18 -2.80 -9.04
N ARG A 104 2.74 -1.56 -9.25
CA ARG A 104 1.71 -0.92 -8.43
C ARG A 104 0.36 -1.58 -8.69
N ARG A 105 -0.01 -2.54 -7.88
CA ARG A 105 -1.38 -3.04 -7.85
C ARG A 105 -2.09 -2.50 -6.63
N TRP A 106 -3.12 -1.73 -6.89
CA TRP A 106 -4.00 -1.13 -5.88
C TRP A 106 -5.29 -1.96 -5.75
N ARG A 107 -5.78 -2.08 -4.55
CA ARG A 107 -7.10 -2.64 -4.30
C ARG A 107 -7.84 -1.77 -3.29
N GLU A 108 -9.07 -1.38 -3.64
CA GLU A 108 -9.98 -0.71 -2.72
C GLU A 108 -10.58 -1.75 -1.77
N VAL A 109 -10.52 -1.50 -0.47
CA VAL A 109 -11.23 -2.26 0.55
C VAL A 109 -12.32 -1.35 1.09
N GLY A 110 -13.57 -1.72 0.89
CA GLY A 110 -14.65 -1.04 1.59
C GLY A 110 -15.90 -0.63 0.84
N GLN A 111 -16.14 -1.08 -0.39
CA GLN A 111 -17.53 -1.20 -0.85
C GLN A 111 -17.96 -2.66 -0.77
N ARG A 112 -18.56 -3.06 0.35
CA ARG A 112 -19.50 -4.19 0.31
C ARG A 112 -20.58 -3.80 -0.69
N ARG A 113 -20.41 -4.20 -1.93
CA ARG A 113 -21.58 -4.33 -2.82
C ARG A 113 -22.45 -5.37 -2.15
N GLY A 114 -23.62 -4.94 -1.70
CA GLY A 114 -24.66 -5.85 -1.31
C GLY A 114 -24.78 -6.90 -2.42
N ILE A 115 -24.84 -8.15 -2.03
CA ILE A 115 -25.14 -9.26 -2.91
C ILE A 115 -26.55 -8.99 -3.42
N GLY A 116 -26.64 -8.24 -4.53
CA GLY A 116 -27.84 -8.16 -5.32
C GLY A 116 -27.97 -9.50 -6.04
N HIS A 117 -28.91 -10.31 -5.59
CA HIS A 117 -29.48 -11.37 -6.41
C HIS A 117 -29.97 -10.77 -7.70
N GLY A 118 -29.40 -11.17 -8.79
CA GLY A 118 -29.80 -10.79 -10.14
C GLY A 118 -29.33 -11.86 -11.10
N SER A 119 -30.10 -12.96 -11.12
CA SER A 119 -30.18 -13.91 -12.24
C SER A 119 -30.21 -13.20 -13.59
N ASN A 120 -29.38 -13.62 -14.55
CA ASN A 120 -29.85 -14.15 -15.84
C ASN A 120 -28.65 -14.54 -16.70
N LEU A 121 -28.37 -15.82 -16.69
CA LEU A 121 -27.82 -16.53 -17.84
C LEU A 121 -28.89 -16.57 -18.91
N THR A 122 -28.64 -16.00 -20.07
CA THR A 122 -29.34 -16.37 -21.29
C THR A 122 -28.32 -16.74 -22.34
N THR A 123 -28.28 -18.01 -22.61
CA THR A 123 -27.72 -18.65 -23.80
C THR A 123 -28.34 -18.13 -25.07
N HIS A 124 -27.49 -17.76 -26.03
CA HIS A 124 -27.66 -18.11 -27.45
C HIS A 124 -26.32 -18.09 -28.13
#